data_1512819006c029568969708b4a8e572c
#
_entry.id   1512819006c029568969708b4a8e572c
#
_cell.length_a   1.000
_cell.length_b   1.000
_cell.length_c   1.000
_cell.angle_alpha   90.00
_cell.angle_beta   90.00
_cell.angle_gamma   90.00
#
_symmetry.space_group_name_H-M   'P 1'
#
loop_
_entity.id
_entity.type
_entity.pdbx_description
1 polymer ?
#
loop_
_entity_poly.entity_id
_entity_poly.type
_entity_poly.pdbx_seq_one_letter_code
_entity_poly.pdbx_strand_id
1 'polypeptide(L)'
;VGVNDGLIPRHDAGGGILSEYDREELERADAKLSPTARETMYQQKFHLYRNLTKPSERLYLSFAKAGASGEAQNPSYLINEIRKLFPEIPVRDIEKEENPEEKLEMPRSGEALFLEELGKAAEGEMNPLFEELYRWYAAHPEAGIPAETYRKAAFLRCADGVIGRSAASALYGDTLKNSATRLEKYAACAFAHFMEFGLQIRERDQYELKAADMGTVMHEALEKFSKKLQENGETWKTVGDDTRDRLIEECVEETMADYGNTIFQSSSRNQYRIIRVKRILKRTVWALQQQIRQGEFEPGEFEVSFSMEDSLSAINIDLSEHEKMRLRGRIDRVDLCETDDKVYVKIIDYKTGNTSLDLVALYYGLQLQLAVYLDAAVELEQKKHPGKLVEPAGVFYYHIDDPILDQEEDETDEAWGRRMLKA
;
A
#
# COMPACT_ATOMS: atom_id res chain seq x y z
N VAL A 1 29.75 -5.29 11.54
CA VAL A 1 29.23 -5.45 10.18
C VAL A 1 28.57 -4.15 9.76
N GLY A 2 28.95 -3.64 8.57
CA GLY A 2 28.35 -2.41 8.04
C GLY A 2 28.81 -1.14 8.76
N VAL A 3 30.13 -0.99 9.06
CA VAL A 3 30.69 0.19 9.68
C VAL A 3 30.86 1.31 8.64
N ASN A 4 29.72 1.74 8.08
CA ASN A 4 29.66 2.79 7.08
C ASN A 4 29.29 4.14 7.70
N ASP A 5 29.65 5.21 7.00
CA ASP A 5 29.28 6.56 7.38
C ASP A 5 27.76 6.75 7.39
N GLY A 6 27.25 7.46 8.40
CA GLY A 6 25.82 7.63 8.61
C GLY A 6 25.08 6.41 9.20
N LEU A 7 25.67 5.22 9.20
CA LEU A 7 25.09 4.02 9.81
C LEU A 7 25.65 3.74 11.21
N ILE A 8 26.97 3.85 11.38
CA ILE A 8 27.62 3.62 12.67
C ILE A 8 28.75 4.65 12.89
N PRO A 9 28.59 5.60 13.81
CA PRO A 9 27.36 5.94 14.53
C PRO A 9 26.30 6.52 13.59
N ARG A 10 25.03 6.32 13.92
CA ARG A 10 23.92 6.87 13.14
C ARG A 10 23.86 8.38 13.32
N HIS A 11 23.75 9.12 12.23
CA HIS A 11 23.45 10.53 12.30
C HIS A 11 21.95 10.72 12.55
N ASP A 12 21.57 11.12 13.77
CA ASP A 12 20.26 11.71 13.99
C ASP A 12 20.34 13.17 13.50
N ALA A 13 19.70 13.46 12.40
CA ALA A 13 19.45 14.83 11.97
C ALA A 13 18.52 15.46 13.03
N GLY A 14 19.08 16.09 14.02
CA GLY A 14 18.33 16.87 15.00
C GLY A 14 17.47 17.89 14.24
N GLY A 15 16.18 17.88 14.42
CA GLY A 15 15.24 18.70 13.67
C GLY A 15 13.82 18.35 14.10
N GLY A 16 13.52 18.42 15.39
CA GLY A 16 12.16 18.40 15.88
C GLY A 16 11.54 19.81 15.84
N ILE A 17 10.22 19.88 16.04
CA ILE A 17 9.47 21.13 16.18
C ILE A 17 10.00 21.98 17.37
N LEU A 18 10.62 21.33 18.37
CA LEU A 18 11.19 21.95 19.54
C LEU A 18 12.68 22.16 19.36
N SER A 19 13.16 23.41 19.54
CA SER A 19 14.58 23.73 19.63
C SER A 19 15.19 23.17 20.93
N GLU A 20 16.53 23.15 21.05
CA GLU A 20 17.17 22.75 22.30
C GLU A 20 16.81 23.71 23.45
N TYR A 21 16.64 25.00 23.16
CA TYR A 21 16.18 25.99 24.13
C TYR A 21 14.77 25.70 24.64
N ASP A 22 13.83 25.40 23.74
CA ASP A 22 12.47 25.05 24.13
C ASP A 22 12.45 23.78 25.00
N ARG A 23 13.33 22.83 24.70
CA ARG A 23 13.49 21.61 25.50
C ARG A 23 14.00 21.90 26.92
N GLU A 24 15.02 22.76 27.08
CA GLU A 24 15.52 23.15 28.38
C GLU A 24 14.45 23.87 29.22
N GLU A 25 13.63 24.74 28.61
CA GLU A 25 12.50 25.39 29.30
C GLU A 25 11.43 24.39 29.73
N LEU A 26 11.09 23.41 28.86
CA LEU A 26 10.14 22.39 29.21
C LEU A 26 10.63 21.41 30.27
N GLU A 27 11.92 21.08 30.28
CA GLU A 27 12.55 20.29 31.34
C GLU A 27 12.54 21.03 32.70
N ARG A 28 12.77 22.37 32.72
CA ARG A 28 12.60 23.19 33.91
C ARG A 28 11.18 23.19 34.44
N ALA A 29 10.21 22.97 33.57
CA ALA A 29 8.80 22.80 33.90
C ALA A 29 8.42 21.34 34.24
N ASP A 30 9.42 20.46 34.50
CA ASP A 30 9.26 19.04 34.82
C ASP A 30 8.59 18.18 33.71
N ALA A 31 8.67 18.64 32.48
CA ALA A 31 8.19 17.86 31.31
C ALA A 31 9.25 16.82 30.93
N LYS A 32 8.83 15.51 30.91
CA LYS A 32 9.70 14.43 30.46
C LYS A 32 9.72 14.37 28.92
N LEU A 33 10.84 14.72 28.33
CA LEU A 33 11.08 14.68 26.89
C LEU A 33 11.90 13.46 26.50
N SER A 34 11.81 13.07 25.22
CA SER A 34 12.73 12.08 24.63
C SER A 34 14.16 12.64 24.59
N PRO A 35 15.21 11.80 24.62
CA PRO A 35 16.58 12.24 24.54
C PRO A 35 16.85 13.18 23.38
N THR A 36 17.72 14.16 23.58
CA THR A 36 18.20 15.06 22.52
C THR A 36 19.06 14.30 21.51
N ALA A 37 19.26 14.84 20.30
CA ALA A 37 20.17 14.27 19.32
C ALA A 37 21.60 14.13 19.88
N ARG A 38 22.03 15.07 20.73
CA ARG A 38 23.33 15.06 21.41
C ARG A 38 23.43 13.91 22.42
N GLU A 39 22.40 13.70 23.23
CA GLU A 39 22.37 12.63 24.22
C GLU A 39 22.29 11.25 23.50
N THR A 40 21.48 11.12 22.46
CA THR A 40 21.42 9.92 21.62
C THR A 40 22.80 9.61 21.02
N MET A 41 23.53 10.62 20.53
CA MET A 41 24.88 10.43 20.02
C MET A 41 25.85 9.95 21.10
N TYR A 42 25.79 10.50 22.33
CA TYR A 42 26.64 10.03 23.44
C TYR A 42 26.28 8.60 23.85
N GLN A 43 25.01 8.25 23.89
CA GLN A 43 24.58 6.87 24.14
C GLN A 43 25.09 5.90 23.06
N GLN A 44 25.02 6.28 21.80
CA GLN A 44 25.57 5.47 20.69
C GLN A 44 27.08 5.29 20.82
N LYS A 45 27.84 6.34 21.11
CA LYS A 45 29.29 6.26 21.35
C LYS A 45 29.63 5.34 22.53
N PHE A 46 28.85 5.40 23.60
CA PHE A 46 29.00 4.50 24.74
C PHE A 46 28.72 3.05 24.38
N HIS A 47 27.65 2.79 23.62
CA HIS A 47 27.35 1.45 23.14
C HIS A 47 28.41 0.92 22.18
N LEU A 48 28.95 1.76 21.30
CA LEU A 48 30.06 1.41 20.42
C LEU A 48 31.32 1.05 21.24
N TYR A 49 31.69 1.86 22.21
CA TYR A 49 32.80 1.57 23.09
C TYR A 49 32.63 0.20 23.78
N ARG A 50 31.46 -0.05 24.36
CA ARG A 50 31.16 -1.33 25.00
C ARG A 50 31.26 -2.51 24.03
N ASN A 51 30.77 -2.35 22.80
CA ASN A 51 30.81 -3.40 21.80
C ASN A 51 32.24 -3.68 21.29
N LEU A 52 33.04 -2.63 21.09
CA LEU A 52 34.43 -2.75 20.66
C LEU A 52 35.34 -3.37 21.74
N THR A 53 35.02 -3.16 23.02
CA THR A 53 35.81 -3.67 24.15
C THR A 53 35.33 -5.03 24.69
N LYS A 54 34.22 -5.58 24.18
CA LYS A 54 33.69 -6.89 24.57
C LYS A 54 34.49 -8.10 24.08
N PRO A 55 35.01 -8.10 22.83
CA PRO A 55 35.73 -9.26 22.32
C PRO A 55 36.98 -9.54 23.14
N SER A 56 37.17 -10.83 23.52
CA SER A 56 38.32 -11.28 24.30
C SER A 56 39.47 -11.83 23.43
N GLU A 57 39.17 -12.22 22.19
CA GLU A 57 40.16 -12.84 21.29
C GLU A 57 40.32 -12.06 19.99
N ARG A 58 39.23 -11.83 19.25
CA ARG A 58 39.27 -11.22 17.91
C ARG A 58 38.09 -10.29 17.68
N LEU A 59 38.35 -9.19 16.96
CA LEU A 59 37.35 -8.23 16.50
C LEU A 59 37.49 -8.05 14.98
N TYR A 60 36.40 -8.25 14.26
CA TYR A 60 36.32 -8.00 12.83
C TYR A 60 35.40 -6.81 12.57
N LEU A 61 35.88 -5.83 11.84
CA LEU A 61 35.09 -4.68 11.39
C LEU A 61 35.01 -4.73 9.86
N SER A 62 33.80 -4.62 9.33
CA SER A 62 33.57 -4.62 7.88
C SER A 62 32.74 -3.41 7.46
N PHE A 63 32.99 -2.91 6.27
CA PHE A 63 32.18 -1.86 5.65
C PHE A 63 31.97 -2.17 4.18
N ALA A 64 30.83 -1.73 3.63
CA ALA A 64 30.52 -1.88 2.22
C ALA A 64 31.09 -0.71 1.41
N LYS A 65 31.48 -0.94 0.17
CA LYS A 65 31.89 0.10 -0.79
C LYS A 65 30.71 0.60 -1.62
N ALA A 66 29.68 -0.23 -1.76
CA ALA A 66 28.46 0.09 -2.47
C ALA A 66 27.24 -0.35 -1.65
N GLY A 67 26.13 0.35 -1.78
CA GLY A 67 24.83 -0.03 -1.23
C GLY A 67 24.07 -0.99 -2.14
N ALA A 68 22.87 -1.40 -1.71
CA ALA A 68 22.04 -2.35 -2.45
C ALA A 68 21.58 -1.85 -3.83
N SER A 69 21.50 -0.54 -4.02
CA SER A 69 21.16 0.12 -5.30
C SER A 69 22.39 0.53 -6.12
N GLY A 70 23.61 0.12 -5.70
CA GLY A 70 24.86 0.42 -6.40
C GLY A 70 25.48 1.78 -6.08
N GLU A 71 24.89 2.56 -5.17
CA GLU A 71 25.43 3.84 -4.71
C GLU A 71 26.73 3.63 -3.93
N ALA A 72 27.73 4.49 -4.16
CA ALA A 72 29.00 4.43 -3.45
C ALA A 72 28.82 4.72 -1.95
N GLN A 73 29.38 3.89 -1.08
CA GLN A 73 29.38 4.07 0.36
C GLN A 73 30.77 4.28 0.92
N ASN A 74 30.88 5.19 1.90
CA ASN A 74 32.14 5.48 2.57
C ASN A 74 32.22 4.72 3.90
N PRO A 75 33.46 4.33 4.32
CA PRO A 75 33.66 3.81 5.67
C PRO A 75 33.41 4.89 6.70
N SER A 76 32.87 4.51 7.86
CA SER A 76 32.74 5.39 9.01
C SER A 76 34.11 5.96 9.44
N TYR A 77 34.11 7.18 9.96
CA TYR A 77 35.30 7.81 10.56
C TYR A 77 35.94 6.92 11.65
N LEU A 78 35.14 6.05 12.28
CA LEU A 78 35.60 5.10 13.30
C LEU A 78 36.71 4.19 12.78
N ILE A 79 36.63 3.76 11.53
CA ILE A 79 37.68 2.94 10.89
C ILE A 79 39.02 3.68 10.86
N ASN A 80 38.99 4.98 10.56
CA ASN A 80 40.19 5.80 10.53
C ASN A 80 40.76 6.04 11.95
N GLU A 81 39.92 6.22 12.95
CA GLU A 81 40.38 6.36 14.34
C GLU A 81 41.01 5.04 14.85
N ILE A 82 40.42 3.90 14.55
CA ILE A 82 40.99 2.59 14.91
C ILE A 82 42.34 2.39 14.23
N ARG A 83 42.47 2.75 12.95
CA ARG A 83 43.75 2.65 12.23
C ARG A 83 44.83 3.60 12.77
N LYS A 84 44.47 4.73 13.32
CA LYS A 84 45.42 5.59 14.02
C LYS A 84 45.95 4.96 15.33
N LEU A 85 45.08 4.24 16.04
CA LEU A 85 45.45 3.53 17.27
C LEU A 85 46.23 2.25 16.97
N PHE A 86 45.94 1.61 15.87
CA PHE A 86 46.53 0.33 15.44
C PHE A 86 46.96 0.38 13.96
N PRO A 87 48.10 1.04 13.64
CA PRO A 87 48.52 1.27 12.25
C PRO A 87 48.81 0.01 11.46
N GLU A 88 49.11 -1.09 12.14
CA GLU A 88 49.47 -2.36 11.51
C GLU A 88 48.26 -3.22 11.08
N ILE A 89 47.03 -2.81 11.41
CA ILE A 89 45.83 -3.56 11.02
C ILE A 89 45.64 -3.45 9.50
N PRO A 90 45.68 -4.58 8.76
CA PRO A 90 45.45 -4.56 7.33
C PRO A 90 43.96 -4.35 7.04
N VAL A 91 43.65 -3.52 6.02
CA VAL A 91 42.33 -3.46 5.41
C VAL A 91 42.32 -4.44 4.23
N ARG A 92 41.55 -5.50 4.37
CA ARG A 92 41.40 -6.51 3.31
C ARG A 92 40.20 -6.18 2.44
N ASP A 93 40.36 -6.27 1.14
CA ASP A 93 39.30 -6.17 0.16
C ASP A 93 38.83 -7.60 -0.17
N ILE A 94 37.70 -8.00 0.40
CA ILE A 94 37.20 -9.37 0.27
C ILE A 94 36.95 -9.74 -1.20
N GLU A 95 36.56 -8.76 -2.03
CA GLU A 95 36.31 -9.03 -3.46
C GLU A 95 37.61 -9.25 -4.26
N LYS A 96 38.72 -8.67 -3.80
CA LYS A 96 40.02 -8.79 -4.50
C LYS A 96 40.90 -9.89 -3.98
N GLU A 97 40.71 -10.29 -2.72
CA GLU A 97 41.55 -11.29 -2.03
C GLU A 97 40.91 -12.70 -2.03
N GLU A 98 39.88 -12.96 -2.81
CA GLU A 98 39.33 -14.30 -2.91
C GLU A 98 40.31 -15.23 -3.60
N ASN A 99 41.07 -15.97 -2.80
CA ASN A 99 41.81 -17.13 -3.27
C ASN A 99 40.81 -18.31 -3.31
N PRO A 100 40.38 -18.78 -4.50
CA PRO A 100 39.43 -19.91 -4.59
C PRO A 100 39.93 -21.14 -3.87
N GLU A 101 41.26 -21.32 -3.76
CA GLU A 101 41.88 -22.47 -3.12
C GLU A 101 41.55 -22.53 -1.61
N GLU A 102 41.45 -21.38 -0.92
CA GLU A 102 41.10 -21.33 0.52
C GLU A 102 39.65 -21.82 0.77
N LYS A 103 38.75 -21.66 -0.21
CA LYS A 103 37.39 -22.16 -0.13
C LYS A 103 37.26 -23.66 -0.32
N LEU A 104 38.33 -24.32 -0.82
CA LEU A 104 38.34 -25.75 -1.13
C LEU A 104 38.93 -26.61 -0.01
N GLU A 105 39.40 -26.05 1.09
CA GLU A 105 40.01 -26.79 2.20
C GLU A 105 39.06 -27.83 2.82
N MET A 106 37.75 -27.57 2.78
CA MET A 106 36.73 -28.50 3.28
C MET A 106 35.59 -28.65 2.26
N PRO A 107 35.01 -29.86 2.11
CA PRO A 107 33.90 -30.07 1.17
C PRO A 107 32.74 -29.08 1.35
N ARG A 108 32.37 -28.74 2.60
CA ARG A 108 31.29 -27.78 2.88
C ARG A 108 31.66 -26.33 2.54
N SER A 109 32.89 -25.91 2.69
CA SER A 109 33.33 -24.57 2.31
C SER A 109 33.38 -24.39 0.78
N GLY A 110 33.69 -25.47 0.05
CA GLY A 110 33.63 -25.51 -1.41
C GLY A 110 32.23 -25.49 -2.00
N GLU A 111 31.18 -25.82 -1.22
CA GLU A 111 29.78 -25.79 -1.69
C GLU A 111 29.36 -24.41 -2.16
N ALA A 112 29.69 -23.34 -1.43
CA ALA A 112 29.37 -21.98 -1.81
C ALA A 112 29.99 -21.58 -3.15
N LEU A 113 31.30 -21.93 -3.34
CA LEU A 113 31.99 -21.70 -4.60
C LEU A 113 31.36 -22.52 -5.74
N PHE A 114 31.02 -23.78 -5.47
CA PHE A 114 30.37 -24.64 -6.45
C PHE A 114 29.00 -24.05 -6.90
N LEU A 115 28.18 -23.53 -5.98
CA LEU A 115 26.88 -22.90 -6.29
C LEU A 115 27.07 -21.60 -7.06
N GLU A 116 28.07 -20.80 -6.73
CA GLU A 116 28.39 -19.56 -7.46
C GLU A 116 28.79 -19.87 -8.93
N GLU A 117 29.72 -20.80 -9.13
CA GLU A 117 30.15 -21.22 -10.47
C GLU A 117 29.04 -21.95 -11.25
N LEU A 118 28.17 -22.68 -10.56
CA LEU A 118 26.97 -23.26 -11.16
C LEU A 118 25.98 -22.20 -11.66
N GLY A 119 25.80 -21.08 -10.92
CA GLY A 119 25.02 -19.95 -11.36
C GLY A 119 25.57 -19.34 -12.65
N LYS A 120 26.89 -19.06 -12.70
CA LYS A 120 27.56 -18.55 -13.90
C LYS A 120 27.44 -19.52 -15.09
N ALA A 121 27.58 -20.82 -14.84
CA ALA A 121 27.39 -21.84 -15.87
C ALA A 121 25.95 -21.88 -16.42
N ALA A 122 24.95 -21.64 -15.59
CA ALA A 122 23.55 -21.55 -16.02
C ALA A 122 23.29 -20.31 -16.89
N GLU A 123 24.06 -19.24 -16.71
CA GLU A 123 24.03 -18.01 -17.53
C GLU A 123 24.88 -18.14 -18.81
N GLY A 124 25.62 -19.23 -18.97
CA GLY A 124 26.41 -19.52 -20.15
C GLY A 124 27.93 -19.26 -19.99
N GLU A 125 28.37 -18.88 -18.78
CA GLU A 125 29.76 -18.66 -18.47
C GLU A 125 30.37 -19.92 -17.84
N MET A 126 31.04 -20.74 -18.65
CA MET A 126 31.69 -22.00 -18.18
C MET A 126 33.11 -21.74 -17.72
N ASN A 127 33.37 -22.07 -16.46
CA ASN A 127 34.72 -22.05 -15.87
C ASN A 127 35.23 -23.49 -15.72
N PRO A 128 36.49 -23.80 -16.10
CA PRO A 128 37.09 -25.12 -15.87
C PRO A 128 36.99 -25.61 -14.41
N LEU A 129 37.10 -24.70 -13.45
CA LEU A 129 36.94 -25.00 -12.02
C LEU A 129 35.58 -25.59 -11.70
N PHE A 130 34.51 -25.09 -12.35
CA PHE A 130 33.18 -25.64 -12.16
C PHE A 130 33.08 -27.11 -12.57
N GLU A 131 33.66 -27.49 -13.72
CA GLU A 131 33.64 -28.88 -14.18
C GLU A 131 34.38 -29.83 -13.20
N GLU A 132 35.50 -29.38 -12.66
CA GLU A 132 36.25 -30.16 -11.69
C GLU A 132 35.53 -30.33 -10.36
N LEU A 133 34.94 -29.24 -9.85
CA LEU A 133 34.10 -29.27 -8.64
C LEU A 133 32.89 -30.18 -8.82
N TYR A 134 32.18 -30.06 -9.95
CA TYR A 134 31.05 -30.92 -10.25
C TYR A 134 31.46 -32.40 -10.30
N ARG A 135 32.53 -32.75 -11.02
CA ARG A 135 33.05 -34.12 -11.10
C ARG A 135 33.41 -34.64 -9.72
N TRP A 136 34.07 -33.82 -8.91
CA TRP A 136 34.47 -34.22 -7.57
C TRP A 136 33.26 -34.47 -6.66
N TYR A 137 32.30 -33.54 -6.57
CA TYR A 137 31.13 -33.75 -5.74
C TYR A 137 30.22 -34.88 -6.25
N ALA A 138 30.13 -35.10 -7.55
CA ALA A 138 29.39 -36.22 -8.11
C ALA A 138 30.03 -37.58 -7.79
N ALA A 139 31.38 -37.63 -7.67
CA ALA A 139 32.12 -38.83 -7.31
C ALA A 139 32.17 -39.10 -5.80
N HIS A 140 31.89 -38.08 -4.96
CA HIS A 140 31.99 -38.16 -3.50
C HIS A 140 30.65 -37.80 -2.82
N PRO A 141 29.61 -38.64 -2.95
CA PRO A 141 28.31 -38.38 -2.32
C PRO A 141 28.39 -38.34 -0.79
N GLU A 142 29.43 -38.93 -0.18
CA GLU A 142 29.72 -38.85 1.25
C GLU A 142 30.03 -37.44 1.76
N ALA A 143 30.38 -36.50 0.85
CA ALA A 143 30.56 -35.10 1.18
C ALA A 143 29.23 -34.41 1.56
N GLY A 144 28.09 -35.04 1.28
CA GLY A 144 26.75 -34.56 1.64
C GLY A 144 26.25 -33.42 0.76
N ILE A 145 26.90 -33.14 -0.39
CA ILE A 145 26.53 -32.09 -1.33
C ILE A 145 25.77 -32.72 -2.50
N PRO A 146 24.48 -32.40 -2.70
CA PRO A 146 23.66 -33.01 -3.76
C PRO A 146 23.87 -32.32 -5.12
N ALA A 147 25.10 -32.41 -5.66
CA ALA A 147 25.56 -31.71 -6.87
C ALA A 147 24.63 -31.89 -8.09
N GLU A 148 24.15 -33.13 -8.30
CA GLU A 148 23.22 -33.42 -9.41
C GLU A 148 21.85 -32.74 -9.23
N THR A 149 21.36 -32.65 -7.99
CA THR A 149 20.11 -31.93 -7.68
C THR A 149 20.27 -30.45 -7.92
N TYR A 150 21.38 -29.87 -7.48
CA TYR A 150 21.68 -28.45 -7.72
C TYR A 150 21.83 -28.16 -9.21
N ARG A 151 22.51 -29.01 -9.96
CA ARG A 151 22.61 -28.88 -11.41
C ARG A 151 21.25 -28.91 -12.08
N LYS A 152 20.40 -29.87 -11.74
CA LYS A 152 19.03 -29.95 -12.29
C LYS A 152 18.23 -28.71 -11.95
N ALA A 153 18.35 -28.17 -10.74
CA ALA A 153 17.67 -26.96 -10.33
C ALA A 153 18.15 -25.70 -11.07
N ALA A 154 19.48 -25.55 -11.24
CA ALA A 154 20.07 -24.39 -11.92
C ALA A 154 19.71 -24.31 -13.41
N PHE A 155 19.64 -25.48 -14.08
CA PHE A 155 19.24 -25.56 -15.49
C PHE A 155 17.73 -25.80 -15.69
N LEU A 156 16.94 -25.77 -14.61
CA LEU A 156 15.50 -25.88 -14.71
C LEU A 156 14.95 -24.60 -15.36
N ARG A 157 14.51 -24.70 -16.60
CA ARG A 157 13.75 -23.63 -17.22
C ARG A 157 12.30 -23.77 -16.77
N CYS A 158 11.85 -22.87 -15.93
CA CYS A 158 10.41 -22.72 -15.69
C CYS A 158 9.78 -22.30 -17.01
N ALA A 159 9.14 -23.21 -17.71
CA ALA A 159 8.23 -22.83 -18.78
C ALA A 159 7.10 -22.04 -18.14
N ASP A 160 6.70 -20.92 -18.76
CA ASP A 160 5.49 -20.21 -18.37
C ASP A 160 4.34 -21.22 -18.44
N GLY A 161 4.02 -21.80 -17.30
CA GLY A 161 3.11 -22.92 -17.22
C GLY A 161 1.67 -22.43 -17.40
N VAL A 162 1.00 -22.94 -18.40
CA VAL A 162 -0.46 -22.84 -18.49
C VAL A 162 -1.05 -23.80 -17.45
N ILE A 163 -1.84 -23.27 -16.53
CA ILE A 163 -2.59 -24.10 -15.59
C ILE A 163 -3.57 -24.96 -16.41
N GLY A 164 -3.47 -26.29 -16.27
CA GLY A 164 -4.37 -27.21 -16.96
C GLY A 164 -5.84 -26.97 -16.58
N ARG A 165 -6.76 -27.25 -17.49
CA ARG A 165 -8.20 -26.97 -17.29
C ARG A 165 -8.77 -27.58 -16.00
N SER A 166 -8.35 -28.78 -15.63
CA SER A 166 -8.79 -29.41 -14.38
C SER A 166 -8.33 -28.67 -13.14
N ALA A 167 -7.10 -28.13 -13.13
CA ALA A 167 -6.59 -27.32 -12.03
C ALA A 167 -7.28 -25.95 -11.97
N ALA A 168 -7.53 -25.34 -13.13
CA ALA A 168 -8.26 -24.07 -13.21
C ALA A 168 -9.70 -24.21 -12.71
N SER A 169 -10.41 -25.27 -13.11
CA SER A 169 -11.77 -25.55 -12.63
C SER A 169 -11.80 -25.86 -11.14
N ALA A 170 -10.79 -26.55 -10.60
CA ALA A 170 -10.68 -26.81 -9.18
C ALA A 170 -10.43 -25.54 -8.36
N LEU A 171 -9.64 -24.58 -8.88
CA LEU A 171 -9.31 -23.31 -8.20
C LEU A 171 -10.42 -22.26 -8.32
N TYR A 172 -11.05 -22.16 -9.47
CA TYR A 172 -11.97 -21.05 -9.80
C TYR A 172 -13.42 -21.47 -9.96
N GLY A 173 -13.70 -22.77 -10.12
CA GLY A 173 -15.02 -23.30 -10.45
C GLY A 173 -15.43 -23.01 -11.89
N ASP A 174 -16.65 -23.43 -12.27
CA ASP A 174 -17.21 -23.17 -13.59
C ASP A 174 -17.84 -21.77 -13.72
N THR A 175 -18.09 -21.12 -12.59
CA THR A 175 -18.55 -19.73 -12.52
C THR A 175 -17.51 -18.88 -11.84
N LEU A 176 -16.87 -18.00 -12.62
CA LEU A 176 -15.89 -17.04 -12.11
C LEU A 176 -16.59 -15.94 -11.31
N LYS A 177 -16.41 -15.97 -10.00
CA LYS A 177 -16.86 -14.90 -9.12
C LYS A 177 -15.83 -13.76 -9.10
N ASN A 178 -16.13 -12.66 -9.74
CA ASN A 178 -15.22 -11.56 -9.95
C ASN A 178 -15.72 -10.23 -9.36
N SER A 179 -14.81 -9.27 -9.27
CA SER A 179 -15.08 -7.85 -9.04
C SER A 179 -14.23 -7.02 -10.00
N ALA A 180 -14.54 -5.75 -10.17
CA ALA A 180 -13.73 -4.85 -11.01
C ALA A 180 -12.26 -4.88 -10.58
N THR A 181 -11.97 -4.75 -9.29
CA THR A 181 -10.60 -4.81 -8.73
C THR A 181 -9.88 -6.12 -9.05
N ARG A 182 -10.60 -7.23 -9.02
CA ARG A 182 -10.01 -8.54 -9.35
C ARG A 182 -9.67 -8.66 -10.83
N LEU A 183 -10.50 -8.09 -11.72
CA LEU A 183 -10.22 -8.03 -13.16
C LEU A 183 -9.03 -7.11 -13.44
N GLU A 184 -8.98 -5.93 -12.82
CA GLU A 184 -7.86 -5.00 -12.90
C GLU A 184 -6.54 -5.65 -12.43
N LYS A 185 -6.59 -6.41 -11.35
CA LYS A 185 -5.42 -7.17 -10.87
C LYS A 185 -4.94 -8.21 -11.90
N TYR A 186 -5.88 -8.90 -12.56
CA TYR A 186 -5.54 -9.83 -13.63
C TYR A 186 -4.92 -9.13 -14.84
N ALA A 187 -5.50 -8.01 -15.25
CA ALA A 187 -4.97 -7.20 -16.36
C ALA A 187 -3.57 -6.66 -16.07
N ALA A 188 -3.32 -6.24 -14.82
CA ALA A 188 -2.02 -5.76 -14.39
C ALA A 188 -0.97 -6.87 -14.31
N CYS A 189 -1.31 -8.02 -13.74
CA CYS A 189 -0.41 -9.16 -13.63
C CYS A 189 -1.19 -10.46 -13.35
N ALA A 190 -1.28 -11.34 -14.33
CA ALA A 190 -1.96 -12.63 -14.19
C ALA A 190 -1.35 -13.52 -13.08
N PHE A 191 -0.03 -13.46 -12.87
CA PHE A 191 0.65 -14.18 -11.80
C PHE A 191 0.26 -13.64 -10.41
N ALA A 192 0.24 -12.32 -10.21
CA ALA A 192 -0.22 -11.72 -8.96
C ALA A 192 -1.68 -12.08 -8.67
N HIS A 193 -2.54 -12.06 -9.69
CA HIS A 193 -3.92 -12.53 -9.57
C HIS A 193 -4.00 -14.01 -9.15
N PHE A 194 -3.18 -14.88 -9.76
CA PHE A 194 -3.13 -16.30 -9.40
C PHE A 194 -2.71 -16.51 -7.95
N MET A 195 -1.68 -15.81 -7.48
CA MET A 195 -1.22 -15.90 -6.09
C MET A 195 -2.30 -15.47 -5.11
N GLU A 196 -2.96 -14.33 -5.37
CA GLU A 196 -3.94 -13.74 -4.45
C GLU A 196 -5.30 -14.45 -4.50
N PHE A 197 -5.83 -14.75 -5.69
CA PHE A 197 -7.19 -15.27 -5.89
C PHE A 197 -7.25 -16.76 -6.21
N GLY A 198 -6.19 -17.34 -6.75
CA GLY A 198 -6.08 -18.77 -6.99
C GLY A 198 -5.58 -19.50 -5.75
N LEU A 199 -4.40 -19.17 -5.28
CA LEU A 199 -3.78 -19.78 -4.11
C LEU A 199 -4.21 -19.13 -2.79
N GLN A 200 -4.90 -17.98 -2.82
CA GLN A 200 -5.38 -17.22 -1.65
C GLN A 200 -4.26 -16.83 -0.68
N ILE A 201 -3.07 -16.56 -1.21
CA ILE A 201 -1.94 -16.12 -0.40
C ILE A 201 -2.18 -14.65 0.01
N ARG A 202 -2.19 -14.42 1.31
CA ARG A 202 -2.41 -13.10 1.91
C ARG A 202 -1.36 -12.82 2.96
N GLU A 203 -1.01 -11.54 3.11
CA GLU A 203 -0.24 -11.10 4.26
C GLU A 203 -1.02 -11.32 5.54
N ARG A 204 -0.29 -11.59 6.63
CA ARG A 204 -0.90 -11.72 7.94
C ARG A 204 -1.43 -10.38 8.40
N ASP A 205 -2.68 -10.34 8.87
CA ASP A 205 -3.28 -9.15 9.44
C ASP A 205 -2.50 -8.67 10.66
N GLN A 206 -2.19 -7.38 10.69
CA GLN A 206 -1.54 -6.72 11.82
C GLN A 206 -2.52 -5.75 12.46
N TYR A 207 -2.47 -5.64 13.80
CA TYR A 207 -3.29 -4.69 14.56
C TYR A 207 -2.69 -3.28 14.46
N GLU A 208 -2.85 -2.68 13.30
CA GLU A 208 -2.41 -1.32 12.99
C GLU A 208 -3.39 -0.63 12.04
N LEU A 209 -3.52 0.71 12.17
CA LEU A 209 -4.34 1.50 11.27
C LEU A 209 -3.57 1.81 9.98
N LYS A 210 -4.06 1.26 8.89
CA LYS A 210 -3.57 1.51 7.52
C LYS A 210 -4.34 2.66 6.86
N ALA A 211 -3.81 3.20 5.76
CA ALA A 211 -4.50 4.25 5.00
C ALA A 211 -5.86 3.77 4.44
N ALA A 212 -5.96 2.50 4.05
CA ALA A 212 -7.20 1.91 3.56
C ALA A 212 -8.32 1.90 4.62
N ASP A 213 -7.97 1.68 5.91
CA ASP A 213 -8.96 1.70 7.01
C ASP A 213 -9.61 3.07 7.15
N MET A 214 -8.82 4.14 6.97
CA MET A 214 -9.33 5.51 7.01
C MET A 214 -10.33 5.75 5.87
N GLY A 215 -10.04 5.23 4.67
CA GLY A 215 -10.97 5.27 3.54
C GLY A 215 -12.28 4.57 3.85
N THR A 216 -12.22 3.34 4.34
CA THR A 216 -13.39 2.55 4.72
C THR A 216 -14.27 3.28 5.74
N VAL A 217 -13.67 3.84 6.81
CA VAL A 217 -14.39 4.61 7.81
C VAL A 217 -15.07 5.85 7.24
N MET A 218 -14.38 6.57 6.31
CA MET A 218 -14.97 7.75 5.68
C MET A 218 -16.16 7.40 4.79
N HIS A 219 -16.08 6.32 4.01
CA HIS A 219 -17.21 5.84 3.19
C HIS A 219 -18.40 5.44 4.06
N GLU A 220 -18.18 4.62 5.10
CA GLU A 220 -19.26 4.22 6.02
C GLU A 220 -19.91 5.40 6.76
N ALA A 221 -19.12 6.40 7.15
CA ALA A 221 -19.65 7.59 7.80
C ALA A 221 -20.52 8.43 6.85
N LEU A 222 -20.12 8.56 5.56
CA LEU A 222 -20.91 9.25 4.54
C LEU A 222 -22.21 8.50 4.20
N GLU A 223 -22.17 7.18 4.15
CA GLU A 223 -23.35 6.33 3.99
C GLU A 223 -24.35 6.54 5.15
N LYS A 224 -23.86 6.41 6.41
CA LYS A 224 -24.69 6.61 7.61
C LYS A 224 -25.28 8.02 7.65
N PHE A 225 -24.48 9.03 7.30
CA PHE A 225 -24.95 10.42 7.21
C PHE A 225 -26.11 10.55 6.22
N SER A 226 -25.99 9.97 5.04
CA SER A 226 -27.02 10.04 4.01
C SER A 226 -28.31 9.32 4.43
N LYS A 227 -28.19 8.15 5.08
CA LYS A 227 -29.33 7.41 5.64
C LYS A 227 -30.04 8.21 6.74
N LYS A 228 -29.30 8.81 7.67
CA LYS A 228 -29.87 9.65 8.74
C LYS A 228 -30.58 10.89 8.19
N LEU A 229 -30.08 11.49 7.11
CA LEU A 229 -30.81 12.60 6.44
C LEU A 229 -32.15 12.12 5.93
N GLN A 230 -32.21 10.98 5.23
CA GLN A 230 -33.46 10.43 4.72
C GLN A 230 -34.45 10.07 5.85
N GLU A 231 -33.98 9.45 6.92
CA GLU A 231 -34.76 9.10 8.11
C GLU A 231 -35.37 10.35 8.79
N ASN A 232 -34.64 11.47 8.79
CA ASN A 232 -35.10 12.75 9.33
C ASN A 232 -36.01 13.53 8.36
N GLY A 233 -36.27 13.04 7.16
CA GLY A 233 -37.03 13.74 6.13
C GLY A 233 -36.30 14.94 5.55
N GLU A 234 -34.95 15.00 5.71
CA GLU A 234 -34.08 16.03 5.16
C GLU A 234 -33.35 15.53 3.92
N THR A 235 -32.91 16.47 3.10
CA THR A 235 -32.13 16.16 1.90
C THR A 235 -30.74 16.83 1.98
N TRP A 236 -29.84 16.43 1.13
CA TRP A 236 -28.54 17.09 0.98
C TRP A 236 -28.65 18.58 0.62
N LYS A 237 -29.72 18.98 -0.09
CA LYS A 237 -29.99 20.39 -0.45
C LYS A 237 -30.53 21.20 0.71
N THR A 238 -31.39 20.61 1.56
CA THR A 238 -32.19 21.31 2.55
C THR A 238 -31.62 21.34 3.96
N VAL A 239 -30.74 20.38 4.31
CA VAL A 239 -30.15 20.28 5.64
C VAL A 239 -29.43 21.58 6.02
N GLY A 240 -29.71 22.09 7.23
CA GLY A 240 -29.01 23.26 7.79
C GLY A 240 -27.60 22.93 8.27
N ASP A 241 -26.74 23.95 8.32
CA ASP A 241 -25.33 23.79 8.60
C ASP A 241 -25.05 23.13 9.96
N ASP A 242 -25.72 23.59 11.02
CA ASP A 242 -25.53 23.02 12.39
C ASP A 242 -25.98 21.56 12.45
N THR A 243 -27.09 21.23 11.81
CA THR A 243 -27.61 19.85 11.76
C THR A 243 -26.68 18.96 10.96
N ARG A 244 -26.21 19.41 9.80
CA ARG A 244 -25.24 18.71 8.96
C ARG A 244 -23.99 18.36 9.74
N ASP A 245 -23.38 19.38 10.38
CA ASP A 245 -22.11 19.23 11.08
C ASP A 245 -22.22 18.31 12.30
N ARG A 246 -23.35 18.39 13.02
CA ARG A 246 -23.63 17.48 14.15
C ARG A 246 -23.84 16.04 13.68
N LEU A 247 -24.66 15.85 12.64
CA LEU A 247 -24.95 14.51 12.13
C LEU A 247 -23.69 13.79 11.61
N ILE A 248 -22.81 14.49 10.89
CA ILE A 248 -21.60 13.86 10.39
C ILE A 248 -20.62 13.50 11.54
N GLU A 249 -20.54 14.33 12.59
CA GLU A 249 -19.76 13.99 13.78
C GLU A 249 -20.27 12.73 14.47
N GLU A 250 -21.57 12.63 14.67
CA GLU A 250 -22.22 11.45 15.24
C GLU A 250 -21.94 10.19 14.40
N CYS A 251 -22.06 10.30 13.07
CA CYS A 251 -21.78 9.18 12.16
C CYS A 251 -20.32 8.71 12.23
N VAL A 252 -19.37 9.64 12.32
CA VAL A 252 -17.95 9.31 12.50
C VAL A 252 -17.71 8.60 13.83
N GLU A 253 -18.29 9.11 14.93
CA GLU A 253 -18.16 8.49 16.25
C GLU A 253 -18.71 7.06 16.27
N GLU A 254 -19.90 6.87 15.74
CA GLU A 254 -20.55 5.57 15.63
C GLU A 254 -19.76 4.58 14.78
N THR A 255 -19.19 5.06 13.66
CA THR A 255 -18.39 4.19 12.78
C THR A 255 -17.08 3.79 13.42
N MET A 256 -16.42 4.71 14.14
CA MET A 256 -15.11 4.44 14.75
C MET A 256 -15.20 3.74 16.12
N ALA A 257 -16.37 3.71 16.76
CA ALA A 257 -16.51 3.13 18.10
C ALA A 257 -16.08 1.66 18.14
N ASP A 258 -16.52 0.87 17.17
CA ASP A 258 -16.30 -0.58 17.12
C ASP A 258 -15.33 -1.01 16.00
N TYR A 259 -14.86 -0.07 15.17
CA TYR A 259 -14.01 -0.40 14.02
C TYR A 259 -12.71 -1.08 14.44
N GLY A 260 -12.39 -2.17 13.74
CA GLY A 260 -11.10 -2.85 13.90
C GLY A 260 -10.79 -3.26 15.34
N ASN A 261 -11.78 -3.76 16.07
CA ASN A 261 -11.65 -4.15 17.47
C ASN A 261 -11.16 -2.99 18.37
N THR A 262 -11.84 -1.85 18.27
CA THR A 262 -11.56 -0.62 19.03
C THR A 262 -10.17 0.01 18.80
N ILE A 263 -9.58 -0.21 17.63
CA ILE A 263 -8.21 0.24 17.32
C ILE A 263 -8.05 1.77 17.44
N PHE A 264 -9.12 2.55 17.18
CA PHE A 264 -9.08 4.00 17.32
C PHE A 264 -8.92 4.48 18.77
N GLN A 265 -9.34 3.68 19.75
CA GLN A 265 -9.19 3.96 21.18
C GLN A 265 -7.86 3.46 21.77
N SER A 266 -7.08 2.70 21.01
CA SER A 266 -5.86 2.01 21.48
C SER A 266 -4.70 2.95 21.85
N SER A 267 -4.68 4.17 21.35
CA SER A 267 -3.64 5.16 21.63
C SER A 267 -4.13 6.60 21.42
N SER A 268 -3.50 7.57 22.09
CA SER A 268 -3.78 8.99 21.88
C SER A 268 -3.56 9.43 20.42
N ARG A 269 -2.61 8.83 19.73
CA ARG A 269 -2.38 9.08 18.30
C ARG A 269 -3.57 8.64 17.45
N ASN A 270 -4.15 7.49 17.77
CA ASN A 270 -5.31 6.98 17.04
C ASN A 270 -6.57 7.79 17.40
N GLN A 271 -6.73 8.21 18.65
CA GLN A 271 -7.81 9.13 19.05
C GLN A 271 -7.73 10.47 18.32
N TYR A 272 -6.52 11.03 18.11
CA TYR A 272 -6.36 12.24 17.32
C TYR A 272 -6.81 12.07 15.86
N ARG A 273 -6.68 10.87 15.29
CA ARG A 273 -7.20 10.57 13.94
C ARG A 273 -8.70 10.73 13.84
N ILE A 274 -9.46 10.43 14.92
CA ILE A 274 -10.91 10.67 14.97
C ILE A 274 -11.23 12.14 14.77
N ILE A 275 -10.53 13.01 15.48
CA ILE A 275 -10.71 14.49 15.38
C ILE A 275 -10.41 14.95 13.94
N ARG A 276 -9.35 14.44 13.35
CA ARG A 276 -8.96 14.76 11.99
C ARG A 276 -10.03 14.32 10.97
N VAL A 277 -10.55 13.10 11.09
CA VAL A 277 -11.60 12.58 10.19
C VAL A 277 -12.87 13.38 10.30
N LYS A 278 -13.30 13.74 11.51
CA LYS A 278 -14.46 14.63 11.70
C LYS A 278 -14.31 15.96 10.95
N ARG A 279 -13.13 16.60 11.07
CA ARG A 279 -12.83 17.84 10.36
C ARG A 279 -12.89 17.68 8.85
N ILE A 280 -12.25 16.63 8.32
CA ILE A 280 -12.22 16.32 6.88
C ILE A 280 -13.65 16.09 6.38
N LEU A 281 -14.42 15.24 7.03
CA LEU A 281 -15.77 14.89 6.58
C LEU A 281 -16.77 16.04 6.72
N LYS A 282 -16.68 16.89 7.74
CA LYS A 282 -17.46 18.12 7.81
C LYS A 282 -17.25 18.99 6.56
N ARG A 283 -15.98 19.17 6.19
CA ARG A 283 -15.60 19.95 5.01
C ARG A 283 -16.08 19.27 3.72
N THR A 284 -15.89 17.96 3.61
CA THR A 284 -16.34 17.16 2.46
C THR A 284 -17.86 17.27 2.26
N VAL A 285 -18.63 17.07 3.34
CA VAL A 285 -20.10 17.15 3.28
C VAL A 285 -20.55 18.56 2.93
N TRP A 286 -19.92 19.60 3.48
CA TRP A 286 -20.17 20.97 3.10
C TRP A 286 -19.93 21.23 1.61
N ALA A 287 -18.77 20.81 1.09
CA ALA A 287 -18.42 21.01 -0.32
C ALA A 287 -19.38 20.25 -1.26
N LEU A 288 -19.68 19.00 -0.93
CA LEU A 288 -20.68 18.21 -1.67
C LEU A 288 -22.05 18.88 -1.66
N GLN A 289 -22.50 19.41 -0.53
CA GLN A 289 -23.76 20.13 -0.42
C GLN A 289 -23.79 21.37 -1.32
N GLN A 290 -22.69 22.14 -1.36
CA GLN A 290 -22.61 23.31 -2.26
C GLN A 290 -22.68 22.92 -3.74
N GLN A 291 -22.03 21.82 -4.13
CA GLN A 291 -22.08 21.29 -5.49
C GLN A 291 -23.48 20.80 -5.86
N ILE A 292 -24.13 20.05 -4.96
CA ILE A 292 -25.50 19.54 -5.17
C ILE A 292 -26.50 20.66 -5.31
N ARG A 293 -26.37 21.76 -4.53
CA ARG A 293 -27.25 22.92 -4.60
C ARG A 293 -27.17 23.69 -5.93
N GLN A 294 -26.03 23.58 -6.63
CA GLN A 294 -25.83 24.25 -7.93
C GLN A 294 -26.31 23.42 -9.13
N GLY A 295 -26.62 22.13 -8.92
CA GLY A 295 -27.01 21.22 -9.98
C GLY A 295 -28.45 20.70 -9.84
N GLU A 296 -28.87 19.99 -10.89
CA GLU A 296 -30.20 19.33 -10.93
C GLU A 296 -30.10 17.87 -10.45
N PHE A 297 -28.90 17.28 -10.39
CA PHE A 297 -28.73 15.96 -9.88
C PHE A 297 -28.95 15.88 -8.37
N GLU A 298 -29.66 14.85 -7.95
CA GLU A 298 -29.88 14.57 -6.53
C GLU A 298 -29.26 13.22 -6.16
N PRO A 299 -28.62 13.11 -5.00
CA PRO A 299 -28.16 11.83 -4.49
C PRO A 299 -29.34 10.90 -4.27
N GLY A 300 -29.46 9.88 -5.10
CA GLY A 300 -30.54 8.91 -5.03
C GLY A 300 -30.23 7.76 -4.11
N GLU A 301 -29.07 7.14 -4.30
CA GLU A 301 -28.68 5.92 -3.59
C GLU A 301 -27.21 5.94 -3.18
N PHE A 302 -26.94 5.27 -2.04
CA PHE A 302 -25.61 5.16 -1.44
C PHE A 302 -25.28 3.69 -1.18
N GLU A 303 -24.00 3.33 -1.34
CA GLU A 303 -23.48 1.97 -1.10
C GLU A 303 -24.34 0.89 -1.79
N VAL A 304 -24.69 1.16 -3.05
CA VAL A 304 -25.53 0.27 -3.85
C VAL A 304 -24.76 -1.01 -4.16
N SER A 305 -25.14 -2.06 -3.50
CA SER A 305 -24.55 -3.38 -3.76
C SER A 305 -25.27 -4.08 -4.90
N PHE A 306 -24.49 -4.59 -5.85
CA PHE A 306 -24.98 -5.52 -6.83
C PHE A 306 -24.25 -6.86 -6.67
N SER A 307 -24.98 -7.92 -6.81
CA SER A 307 -24.49 -9.28 -6.57
C SER A 307 -24.78 -10.20 -7.73
N MET A 308 -24.25 -11.41 -7.62
CA MET A 308 -24.45 -12.46 -8.62
C MET A 308 -25.89 -12.98 -8.71
N GLU A 309 -26.74 -12.64 -7.74
CA GLU A 309 -28.15 -13.02 -7.70
C GLU A 309 -29.01 -12.03 -8.51
N ASP A 310 -28.49 -10.84 -8.79
CA ASP A 310 -29.15 -9.85 -9.62
C ASP A 310 -29.14 -10.28 -11.08
N SER A 311 -30.31 -10.24 -11.72
CA SER A 311 -30.48 -10.62 -13.13
C SER A 311 -30.03 -9.49 -14.09
N LEU A 312 -28.85 -8.91 -13.85
CA LEU A 312 -28.30 -7.84 -14.67
C LEU A 312 -27.38 -8.42 -15.75
N SER A 313 -27.54 -8.00 -16.99
CA SER A 313 -26.67 -8.44 -18.09
C SER A 313 -25.28 -7.85 -18.02
N ALA A 314 -25.14 -6.64 -17.49
CA ALA A 314 -23.87 -5.95 -17.29
C ALA A 314 -22.90 -6.71 -16.36
N ILE A 315 -23.43 -7.50 -15.43
CA ILE A 315 -22.64 -8.22 -14.43
C ILE A 315 -22.62 -9.75 -14.63
N ASN A 316 -23.46 -10.28 -15.53
CA ASN A 316 -23.60 -11.69 -15.82
C ASN A 316 -23.13 -11.97 -17.25
N ILE A 317 -21.86 -12.31 -17.40
CA ILE A 317 -21.19 -12.49 -18.69
C ILE A 317 -20.98 -13.98 -18.94
N ASP A 318 -21.50 -14.48 -20.06
CA ASP A 318 -21.24 -15.82 -20.54
C ASP A 318 -19.93 -15.82 -21.35
N LEU A 319 -18.90 -16.50 -20.85
CA LEU A 319 -17.58 -16.57 -21.49
C LEU A 319 -17.54 -17.67 -22.55
N SER A 320 -18.27 -18.76 -22.31
CA SER A 320 -18.43 -19.89 -23.23
C SER A 320 -19.74 -20.61 -22.91
N GLU A 321 -20.04 -21.70 -23.64
CA GLU A 321 -21.22 -22.54 -23.35
C GLU A 321 -21.23 -23.11 -21.92
N HIS A 322 -20.06 -23.26 -21.30
CA HIS A 322 -19.90 -23.90 -19.99
C HIS A 322 -19.31 -23.00 -18.92
N GLU A 323 -18.78 -21.82 -19.29
CA GLU A 323 -18.05 -20.92 -18.39
C GLU A 323 -18.77 -19.58 -18.31
N LYS A 324 -19.03 -19.15 -17.07
CA LYS A 324 -19.73 -17.89 -16.77
C LYS A 324 -18.89 -17.02 -15.87
N MET A 325 -18.98 -15.72 -16.07
CA MET A 325 -18.41 -14.72 -15.16
C MET A 325 -19.54 -13.92 -14.53
N ARG A 326 -19.44 -13.78 -13.21
CA ARG A 326 -20.40 -13.04 -12.40
C ARG A 326 -19.64 -11.94 -11.67
N LEU A 327 -20.01 -10.69 -11.91
CA LEU A 327 -19.42 -9.55 -11.23
C LEU A 327 -20.23 -9.19 -10.00
N ARG A 328 -19.53 -8.76 -8.97
CA ARG A 328 -20.08 -8.14 -7.76
C ARG A 328 -19.37 -6.82 -7.50
N GLY A 329 -20.08 -5.89 -6.94
CA GLY A 329 -19.52 -4.61 -6.57
C GLY A 329 -20.42 -3.84 -5.64
N ARG A 330 -19.94 -2.70 -5.21
CA ARG A 330 -20.66 -1.75 -4.38
C ARG A 330 -20.33 -0.35 -4.88
N ILE A 331 -21.36 0.37 -5.29
CA ILE A 331 -21.25 1.71 -5.83
C ILE A 331 -21.42 2.68 -4.66
N ASP A 332 -20.45 3.53 -4.42
CA ASP A 332 -20.47 4.43 -3.26
C ASP A 332 -21.67 5.38 -3.30
N ARG A 333 -21.94 5.97 -4.48
CA ARG A 333 -23.06 6.90 -4.65
C ARG A 333 -23.56 6.94 -6.08
N VAL A 334 -24.89 6.93 -6.22
CA VAL A 334 -25.61 7.12 -7.47
C VAL A 334 -26.44 8.41 -7.37
N ASP A 335 -26.17 9.36 -8.24
CA ASP A 335 -26.98 10.58 -8.36
C ASP A 335 -27.87 10.48 -9.60
N LEU A 336 -29.10 10.91 -9.45
CA LEU A 336 -30.12 10.87 -10.49
C LEU A 336 -30.60 12.30 -10.84
N CYS A 337 -30.85 12.48 -12.13
CA CYS A 337 -31.60 13.65 -12.63
C CYS A 337 -32.75 13.13 -13.46
N GLU A 338 -33.96 13.35 -12.98
CA GLU A 338 -35.20 12.82 -13.56
C GLU A 338 -35.94 13.91 -14.34
N THR A 339 -36.27 13.57 -15.60
CA THR A 339 -37.13 14.42 -16.46
C THR A 339 -38.42 13.65 -16.78
N ASP A 340 -39.30 14.24 -17.58
CA ASP A 340 -40.58 13.61 -17.92
C ASP A 340 -40.39 12.26 -18.62
N ASP A 341 -39.43 12.13 -19.51
CA ASP A 341 -39.18 10.97 -20.36
C ASP A 341 -37.85 10.23 -20.10
N LYS A 342 -36.95 10.83 -19.34
CA LYS A 342 -35.61 10.28 -19.10
C LYS A 342 -35.18 10.33 -17.64
N VAL A 343 -34.26 9.41 -17.29
CA VAL A 343 -33.50 9.43 -16.04
C VAL A 343 -32.02 9.40 -16.38
N TYR A 344 -31.30 10.40 -15.95
CA TYR A 344 -29.86 10.48 -16.12
C TYR A 344 -29.14 9.96 -14.86
N VAL A 345 -28.18 9.06 -15.07
CA VAL A 345 -27.44 8.39 -13.99
C VAL A 345 -26.01 8.90 -13.95
N LYS A 346 -25.59 9.37 -12.79
CA LYS A 346 -24.23 9.79 -12.49
C LYS A 346 -23.65 8.98 -11.33
N ILE A 347 -22.46 8.43 -11.51
CA ILE A 347 -21.74 7.64 -10.50
C ILE A 347 -20.66 8.49 -9.87
N ILE A 348 -20.58 8.43 -8.55
CA ILE A 348 -19.51 9.04 -7.77
C ILE A 348 -18.86 7.96 -6.90
N ASP A 349 -17.56 7.83 -7.01
CA ASP A 349 -16.72 6.94 -6.19
C ASP A 349 -15.76 7.79 -5.36
N TYR A 350 -15.81 7.65 -4.05
CA TYR A 350 -15.00 8.42 -3.12
C TYR A 350 -13.58 7.88 -3.04
N LYS A 351 -12.59 8.75 -3.16
CA LYS A 351 -11.17 8.37 -3.07
C LYS A 351 -10.44 9.21 -2.03
N THR A 352 -9.71 8.55 -1.15
CA THR A 352 -8.83 9.18 -0.15
C THR A 352 -7.37 9.27 -0.59
N GLY A 353 -7.08 8.94 -1.85
CA GLY A 353 -5.76 8.97 -2.48
C GLY A 353 -5.80 9.67 -3.84
N ASN A 354 -4.62 9.81 -4.47
CA ASN A 354 -4.44 10.54 -5.75
C ASN A 354 -4.83 9.69 -6.98
N THR A 355 -6.00 9.05 -6.97
CA THR A 355 -6.48 8.26 -8.11
C THR A 355 -7.10 9.20 -9.14
N SER A 356 -6.60 9.22 -10.37
CA SER A 356 -7.19 9.96 -11.48
C SER A 356 -7.73 9.00 -12.55
N LEU A 357 -8.75 9.44 -13.30
CA LEU A 357 -9.26 8.67 -14.42
C LEU A 357 -8.24 8.71 -15.58
N ASP A 358 -7.77 7.54 -15.98
CA ASP A 358 -6.86 7.36 -17.11
C ASP A 358 -7.54 6.50 -18.18
N LEU A 359 -7.84 7.11 -19.33
CA LEU A 359 -8.50 6.43 -20.44
C LEU A 359 -7.64 5.32 -21.06
N VAL A 360 -6.31 5.45 -20.99
CA VAL A 360 -5.38 4.40 -21.44
C VAL A 360 -5.43 3.22 -20.49
N ALA A 361 -5.40 3.47 -19.17
CA ALA A 361 -5.56 2.45 -18.16
C ALA A 361 -6.93 1.75 -18.29
N LEU A 362 -8.01 2.50 -18.54
CA LEU A 362 -9.34 1.95 -18.79
C LEU A 362 -9.33 1.02 -20.01
N TYR A 363 -8.74 1.44 -21.14
CA TYR A 363 -8.65 0.64 -22.37
C TYR A 363 -7.91 -0.68 -22.15
N TYR A 364 -6.84 -0.68 -21.35
CA TYR A 364 -6.08 -1.90 -21.02
C TYR A 364 -6.66 -2.70 -19.84
N GLY A 365 -7.83 -2.33 -19.34
CA GLY A 365 -8.50 -3.05 -18.25
C GLY A 365 -7.90 -2.85 -16.87
N LEU A 366 -7.12 -1.78 -16.67
CA LEU A 366 -6.46 -1.44 -15.42
C LEU A 366 -7.29 -0.52 -14.51
N GLN A 367 -8.37 0.08 -15.04
CA GLN A 367 -9.32 0.94 -14.33
C GLN A 367 -10.75 0.65 -14.80
N LEU A 368 -11.31 -0.50 -14.44
CA LEU A 368 -12.64 -0.93 -14.88
C LEU A 368 -13.77 -0.51 -13.93
N GLN A 369 -13.45 -0.16 -12.70
CA GLN A 369 -14.40 0.04 -11.62
C GLN A 369 -15.56 0.96 -12.03
N LEU A 370 -15.28 2.19 -12.46
CA LEU A 370 -16.30 3.18 -12.80
C LEU A 370 -17.15 2.76 -14.00
N ALA A 371 -16.55 2.13 -15.01
CA ALA A 371 -17.29 1.67 -16.21
C ALA A 371 -18.29 0.54 -15.85
N VAL A 372 -17.83 -0.46 -15.10
CA VAL A 372 -18.68 -1.56 -14.63
C VAL A 372 -19.79 -1.04 -13.71
N TYR A 373 -19.49 -0.08 -12.84
CA TYR A 373 -20.46 0.47 -11.93
C TYR A 373 -21.53 1.32 -12.66
N LEU A 374 -21.13 2.10 -13.65
CA LEU A 374 -22.08 2.86 -14.46
C LEU A 374 -23.04 1.94 -15.22
N ASP A 375 -22.51 0.91 -15.85
CA ASP A 375 -23.30 -0.05 -16.63
C ASP A 375 -24.32 -0.78 -15.73
N ALA A 376 -23.87 -1.26 -14.57
CA ALA A 376 -24.71 -1.88 -13.56
C ALA A 376 -25.79 -0.92 -13.03
N ALA A 377 -25.43 0.34 -12.74
CA ALA A 377 -26.38 1.33 -12.24
C ALA A 377 -27.45 1.72 -13.27
N VAL A 378 -27.06 1.91 -14.52
CA VAL A 378 -28.02 2.21 -15.61
C VAL A 378 -29.03 1.06 -15.76
N GLU A 379 -28.56 -0.19 -15.72
CA GLU A 379 -29.47 -1.34 -15.81
C GLU A 379 -30.37 -1.50 -14.57
N LEU A 380 -29.86 -1.21 -13.37
CA LEU A 380 -30.65 -1.18 -12.13
C LEU A 380 -31.74 -0.12 -12.19
N GLU A 381 -31.38 1.10 -12.57
CA GLU A 381 -32.33 2.21 -12.67
C GLU A 381 -33.36 2.01 -13.78
N GLN A 382 -32.97 1.37 -14.91
CA GLN A 382 -33.92 1.03 -15.96
C GLN A 382 -35.03 0.09 -15.47
N LYS A 383 -34.71 -0.84 -14.55
CA LYS A 383 -35.71 -1.73 -13.93
C LYS A 383 -36.65 -1.01 -13.00
N LYS A 384 -36.15 0.04 -12.30
CA LYS A 384 -36.96 0.88 -11.39
C LYS A 384 -37.87 1.86 -12.15
N HIS A 385 -37.45 2.24 -13.37
CA HIS A 385 -38.15 3.24 -14.20
C HIS A 385 -38.57 2.63 -15.55
N PRO A 386 -39.48 1.65 -15.59
CA PRO A 386 -39.84 0.94 -16.82
C PRO A 386 -40.49 1.78 -17.92
N GLY A 387 -40.94 2.99 -17.57
CA GLY A 387 -41.59 3.92 -18.52
C GLY A 387 -40.68 5.05 -19.03
N LYS A 388 -39.43 5.14 -18.55
CA LYS A 388 -38.49 6.17 -18.91
C LYS A 388 -37.21 5.57 -19.51
N LEU A 389 -36.54 6.34 -20.36
CA LEU A 389 -35.25 5.97 -20.88
C LEU A 389 -34.17 6.33 -19.87
N VAL A 390 -33.36 5.37 -19.42
CA VAL A 390 -32.25 5.62 -18.52
C VAL A 390 -30.96 5.81 -19.32
N GLU A 391 -30.31 6.93 -19.14
CA GLU A 391 -29.08 7.31 -19.86
C GLU A 391 -27.93 7.58 -18.90
N PRO A 392 -26.68 7.14 -19.22
CA PRO A 392 -25.52 7.49 -18.44
C PRO A 392 -25.19 8.98 -18.62
N ALA A 393 -24.99 9.69 -17.53
CA ALA A 393 -24.59 11.10 -17.54
C ALA A 393 -23.10 11.30 -17.27
N GLY A 394 -22.49 10.46 -16.44
CA GLY A 394 -21.07 10.56 -16.16
C GLY A 394 -20.59 9.73 -14.98
N VAL A 395 -19.27 9.65 -14.87
CA VAL A 395 -18.57 8.97 -13.77
C VAL A 395 -17.51 9.88 -13.20
N PHE A 396 -17.38 9.90 -11.88
CA PHE A 396 -16.49 10.81 -11.18
C PHE A 396 -15.77 10.12 -10.03
N TYR A 397 -14.48 10.38 -9.90
CA TYR A 397 -13.79 10.24 -8.62
C TYR A 397 -13.96 11.53 -7.82
N TYR A 398 -14.42 11.39 -6.60
CA TYR A 398 -14.46 12.51 -5.66
C TYR A 398 -13.36 12.32 -4.63
N HIS A 399 -12.38 13.23 -4.63
CA HIS A 399 -11.26 13.18 -3.71
C HIS A 399 -11.66 13.77 -2.36
N ILE A 400 -11.49 12.97 -1.31
CA ILE A 400 -11.65 13.40 0.08
C ILE A 400 -10.28 13.87 0.56
N ASP A 401 -10.03 15.15 0.41
CA ASP A 401 -8.76 15.80 0.76
C ASP A 401 -8.90 16.72 1.97
N ASP A 402 -7.75 17.04 2.59
CA ASP A 402 -7.63 18.01 3.68
C ASP A 402 -6.66 19.13 3.25
N PRO A 403 -7.01 19.94 2.22
CA PRO A 403 -6.11 20.97 1.73
C PRO A 403 -5.89 22.04 2.81
N ILE A 404 -4.63 22.46 2.96
CA ILE A 404 -4.25 23.58 3.82
C ILE A 404 -4.34 24.84 2.98
N LEU A 405 -5.19 25.77 3.41
CA LEU A 405 -5.34 27.08 2.78
C LEU A 405 -4.99 28.15 3.81
N ASP A 406 -4.15 29.10 3.44
CA ASP A 406 -3.88 30.27 4.24
C ASP A 406 -5.01 31.27 4.03
N GLN A 407 -5.65 31.73 5.12
CA GLN A 407 -6.67 32.76 5.08
C GLN A 407 -5.97 34.13 5.01
N GLU A 408 -6.39 34.98 4.06
CA GLU A 408 -5.90 36.35 3.96
C GLU A 408 -6.65 37.23 4.99
N GLU A 409 -5.92 38.18 5.63
CA GLU A 409 -6.45 38.97 6.75
C GLU A 409 -7.73 39.76 6.40
N ASP A 410 -7.93 40.14 5.12
CA ASP A 410 -9.08 40.93 4.65
C ASP A 410 -10.06 40.11 3.77
N GLU A 411 -9.99 38.77 3.77
CA GLU A 411 -10.81 37.93 2.91
C GLU A 411 -12.25 37.83 3.45
N THR A 412 -13.23 38.10 2.59
CA THR A 412 -14.66 37.93 2.94
C THR A 412 -15.02 36.43 3.00
N ASP A 413 -16.01 36.08 3.83
CA ASP A 413 -16.52 34.70 3.96
C ASP A 413 -16.94 34.09 2.62
N GLU A 414 -17.46 34.89 1.69
CA GLU A 414 -17.84 34.45 0.35
C GLU A 414 -16.62 34.15 -0.54
N ALA A 415 -15.56 34.95 -0.43
CA ALA A 415 -14.31 34.74 -1.17
C ALA A 415 -13.58 33.50 -0.64
N TRP A 416 -13.52 33.39 0.67
CA TRP A 416 -12.99 32.19 1.36
C TRP A 416 -13.75 30.93 0.93
N GLY A 417 -15.09 30.93 0.98
CA GLY A 417 -15.91 29.80 0.53
C GLY A 417 -15.64 29.40 -0.92
N ARG A 418 -15.45 30.35 -1.83
CA ARG A 418 -15.11 30.08 -3.23
C ARG A 418 -13.71 29.46 -3.40
N ARG A 419 -12.73 29.90 -2.60
CA ARG A 419 -11.38 29.29 -2.59
C ARG A 419 -11.43 27.87 -2.03
N MET A 420 -12.19 27.67 -0.96
CA MET A 420 -12.41 26.37 -0.35
C MET A 420 -13.03 25.35 -1.32
N LEU A 421 -13.95 25.79 -2.20
CA LEU A 421 -14.57 24.92 -3.21
C LEU A 421 -13.63 24.59 -4.39
N LYS A 422 -12.60 25.39 -4.61
CA LYS A 422 -11.61 25.17 -5.68
C LYS A 422 -10.42 24.34 -5.23
N ALA A 423 -10.16 24.27 -3.94
CA ALA A 423 -9.09 23.49 -3.32
C ALA A 423 -9.53 22.06 -3.03
#